data_ee1a3a2fe38846b7d592246a6071d2d0
#
_entry.id   ee1a3a2fe38846b7d592246a6071d2d0
#
_cell.length_a   1.000
_cell.length_b   1.000
_cell.length_c   1.000
_cell.angle_alpha   90.00
_cell.angle_beta   90.00
_cell.angle_gamma   90.00
#
_symmetry.space_group_name_H-M   'P 1'
#
loop_
_entity.id
_entity.type
_entity.pdbx_description
1 polymer ?
#
loop_
_entity_poly.entity_id
_entity_poly.type
_entity_poly.pdbx_seq_one_letter_code
_entity_poly.pdbx_strand_id
1 'polypeptide(L)'
;MPELSESIAAVREGAKEDTFTYLTILQYHANTPGILPTLNEVLQDADLTREIGWDLVWTLIPIAGCEDCLETVARLGNPREVIIKVMEALNALSRLGESQDEIDDDEEEDDASRSTAKPSSVPNRIITLIGMLAILQRRIKTKHPSRFLGPSLVSVLDAYQPTPEVTTAVINLVRSLSGRRRPPLPQRTSSIDVANPDEHGDISKNAPDPEAELEDDEEVNLNCRLLQSFTTCVLQRYVNEHEMQWSPRLLELYYPDKIVPGRPTVTKAFREDEVLLKRDAVVGQLVALLRDLGINDCSISFVRGVVCQPSNTDPLAHLDKLNSVDDISLSQGGTASLVAYWIFSTDAFSSDNPNPELHIFPDHLDMMKLFLGSEPKDEISRNPGVADALLAIGLGLHHRGLLTTTDDRHYMMYHHYLTLIAVFHPNIQVRNAATRFAGTILHSDPDDESRRDILEDLLANCSFPSLNACAISWLQEEIITAHNDGISNVFASPETIERLQHDLFPDARDAATMDGDTFLDYWGENQTFFLQAASFAYFLFNGRKDLVPVGMGASLEQRFVEPLTIAATKLGKSKGLDGYGSMQLDLFIDRLASLDIH
;
A
#
# COMPACT_ATOMS: atom_id res chain seq x y z
N MET A 1 -17.04 44.95 -4.65
CA MET A 1 -15.59 44.70 -4.62
C MET A 1 -14.86 45.92 -5.14
N PRO A 2 -13.72 46.31 -4.56
CA PRO A 2 -12.95 47.41 -5.10
C PRO A 2 -12.48 47.09 -6.52
N GLU A 3 -12.32 48.10 -7.34
CA GLU A 3 -11.74 47.92 -8.68
C GLU A 3 -10.26 47.53 -8.55
N LEU A 4 -9.73 46.73 -9.49
CA LEU A 4 -8.35 46.28 -9.46
C LEU A 4 -7.33 47.42 -9.33
N SER A 5 -7.60 48.57 -10.01
CA SER A 5 -6.76 49.78 -9.93
C SER A 5 -6.71 50.39 -8.54
N GLU A 6 -7.83 50.39 -7.83
CA GLU A 6 -7.96 50.85 -6.47
C GLU A 6 -7.23 49.92 -5.49
N SER A 7 -7.37 48.63 -5.67
CA SER A 7 -6.67 47.59 -4.88
C SER A 7 -5.15 47.67 -5.07
N ILE A 8 -4.68 47.85 -6.31
CA ILE A 8 -3.25 48.02 -6.60
C ILE A 8 -2.69 49.27 -5.88
N ALA A 9 -3.42 50.38 -5.95
CA ALA A 9 -3.00 51.62 -5.27
C ALA A 9 -2.97 51.43 -3.75
N ALA A 10 -4.01 50.83 -3.16
CA ALA A 10 -4.08 50.58 -1.72
C ALA A 10 -2.96 49.66 -1.23
N VAL A 11 -2.63 48.58 -1.96
CA VAL A 11 -1.54 47.66 -1.60
C VAL A 11 -0.15 48.34 -1.68
N ARG A 12 0.10 49.20 -2.67
CA ARG A 12 1.37 49.91 -2.81
C ARG A 12 1.53 51.08 -1.83
N GLU A 13 0.46 51.83 -1.58
CA GLU A 13 0.50 52.97 -0.66
C GLU A 13 0.48 52.53 0.80
N GLY A 14 -0.32 51.47 1.10
CA GLY A 14 -0.43 50.90 2.44
C GLY A 14 0.89 50.35 2.99
N ALA A 15 1.82 49.94 2.13
CA ALA A 15 3.16 49.49 2.56
C ALA A 15 3.97 50.55 3.32
N LYS A 16 3.51 51.82 3.31
CA LYS A 16 4.12 52.94 4.05
C LYS A 16 3.43 53.19 5.39
N GLU A 17 2.33 52.56 5.66
CA GLU A 17 1.59 52.64 6.91
C GLU A 17 2.22 51.74 7.98
N ASP A 18 1.66 51.76 9.18
CA ASP A 18 2.06 50.80 10.21
C ASP A 18 1.65 49.37 9.83
N THR A 19 2.38 48.39 10.33
CA THR A 19 2.26 46.97 10.03
C THR A 19 0.86 46.44 10.23
N PHE A 20 0.16 46.85 11.29
CA PHE A 20 -1.16 46.38 11.64
C PHE A 20 -2.23 46.90 10.66
N THR A 21 -2.17 48.21 10.36
CA THR A 21 -3.05 48.83 9.36
C THR A 21 -2.83 48.20 7.98
N TYR A 22 -1.58 47.94 7.62
CA TYR A 22 -1.26 47.33 6.34
C TYR A 22 -1.80 45.91 6.23
N LEU A 23 -1.68 45.06 7.25
CA LEU A 23 -2.28 43.71 7.26
C LEU A 23 -3.80 43.79 7.07
N THR A 24 -4.50 44.74 7.65
CA THR A 24 -5.93 44.92 7.45
C THR A 24 -6.27 45.29 5.99
N ILE A 25 -5.45 46.17 5.38
CA ILE A 25 -5.58 46.51 3.95
C ILE A 25 -5.37 45.28 3.08
N LEU A 26 -4.33 44.46 3.36
CA LEU A 26 -4.04 43.25 2.61
C LEU A 26 -5.18 42.23 2.73
N GLN A 27 -5.70 41.99 3.92
CA GLN A 27 -6.84 41.08 4.13
C GLN A 27 -8.09 41.50 3.33
N TYR A 28 -8.33 42.79 3.20
CA TYR A 28 -9.47 43.32 2.44
C TYR A 28 -9.29 43.17 0.92
N HIS A 29 -8.04 43.37 0.41
CA HIS A 29 -7.76 43.41 -1.03
C HIS A 29 -7.20 42.11 -1.60
N ALA A 30 -6.74 41.15 -0.76
CA ALA A 30 -6.07 39.92 -1.20
C ALA A 30 -6.92 39.05 -2.15
N ASN A 31 -8.25 39.07 -1.97
CA ASN A 31 -9.19 38.32 -2.82
C ASN A 31 -9.54 39.03 -4.14
N THR A 32 -8.94 40.19 -4.43
CA THR A 32 -9.19 40.87 -5.69
C THR A 32 -8.46 40.18 -6.83
N PRO A 33 -9.15 39.70 -7.88
CA PRO A 33 -8.51 39.02 -9.01
C PRO A 33 -7.41 39.88 -9.64
N GLY A 34 -6.20 39.32 -9.80
CA GLY A 34 -5.07 40.02 -10.41
C GLY A 34 -4.21 40.86 -9.47
N ILE A 35 -4.46 40.87 -8.17
CA ILE A 35 -3.67 41.63 -7.18
C ILE A 35 -2.33 40.96 -6.84
N LEU A 36 -2.24 39.62 -6.91
CA LEU A 36 -1.10 38.84 -6.46
C LEU A 36 0.26 39.27 -7.03
N PRO A 37 0.39 39.59 -8.35
CA PRO A 37 1.67 40.07 -8.89
C PRO A 37 2.13 41.38 -8.22
N THR A 38 1.21 42.31 -7.95
CA THR A 38 1.55 43.57 -7.25
C THR A 38 1.91 43.30 -5.80
N LEU A 39 1.21 42.40 -5.13
CA LEU A 39 1.55 41.98 -3.78
C LEU A 39 2.96 41.37 -3.74
N ASN A 40 3.30 40.49 -4.68
CA ASN A 40 4.62 39.87 -4.77
C ASN A 40 5.73 40.92 -5.01
N GLU A 41 5.47 41.97 -5.81
CA GLU A 41 6.40 43.11 -5.95
C GLU A 41 6.69 43.81 -4.61
N VAL A 42 5.65 44.07 -3.82
CA VAL A 42 5.78 44.74 -2.52
C VAL A 42 6.48 43.82 -1.52
N LEU A 43 6.21 42.55 -1.53
CA LEU A 43 6.86 41.56 -0.65
C LEU A 43 8.36 41.33 -0.95
N GLN A 44 8.92 41.91 -2.03
CA GLN A 44 10.37 41.92 -2.22
C GLN A 44 11.09 42.81 -1.23
N ASP A 45 10.38 43.68 -0.51
CA ASP A 45 10.95 44.44 0.63
C ASP A 45 11.16 43.46 1.81
N ALA A 46 12.43 43.16 2.11
CA ALA A 46 12.80 42.15 3.12
C ALA A 46 12.46 42.61 4.55
N ASP A 47 12.50 43.93 4.83
CA ASP A 47 12.20 44.44 6.16
C ASP A 47 10.69 44.37 6.43
N LEU A 48 9.89 44.77 5.47
CA LEU A 48 8.43 44.63 5.52
C LEU A 48 8.01 43.15 5.65
N THR A 49 8.52 42.29 4.76
CA THR A 49 8.15 40.88 4.72
C THR A 49 8.60 40.13 5.97
N ARG A 50 9.67 40.53 6.63
CA ARG A 50 10.10 39.97 7.92
C ARG A 50 9.06 40.23 9.01
N GLU A 51 8.42 41.42 9.00
CA GLU A 51 7.44 41.79 10.01
C GLU A 51 6.05 41.16 9.79
N ILE A 52 5.57 41.16 8.53
CA ILE A 52 4.19 40.74 8.22
C ILE A 52 4.05 39.31 7.64
N GLY A 53 5.16 38.70 7.20
CA GLY A 53 5.13 37.49 6.39
C GLY A 53 4.44 36.30 7.07
N TRP A 54 4.58 36.17 8.37
CA TRP A 54 3.96 35.05 9.13
C TRP A 54 2.42 35.14 9.17
N ASP A 55 1.83 36.33 9.21
CA ASP A 55 0.39 36.54 9.18
C ASP A 55 -0.20 36.32 7.78
N LEU A 56 0.60 36.52 6.73
CA LEU A 56 0.14 36.36 5.34
C LEU A 56 -0.08 34.91 4.93
N VAL A 57 0.51 33.93 5.62
CA VAL A 57 0.33 32.51 5.28
C VAL A 57 -1.15 32.14 5.27
N TRP A 58 -1.88 32.46 6.34
CA TRP A 58 -3.32 32.16 6.44
C TRP A 58 -4.18 32.93 5.44
N THR A 59 -3.81 34.16 5.15
CA THR A 59 -4.56 35.02 4.23
C THR A 59 -4.42 34.57 2.78
N LEU A 60 -3.22 34.11 2.39
CA LEU A 60 -2.92 33.81 1.00
C LEU A 60 -3.16 32.36 0.60
N ILE A 61 -2.95 31.37 1.51
CA ILE A 61 -3.04 29.95 1.16
C ILE A 61 -4.38 29.52 0.53
N PRO A 62 -5.56 30.14 0.85
CA PRO A 62 -6.81 29.77 0.18
C PRO A 62 -6.92 30.28 -1.26
N ILE A 63 -6.05 31.21 -1.69
CA ILE A 63 -6.16 31.93 -2.97
C ILE A 63 -5.35 31.18 -4.04
N ALA A 64 -5.98 30.82 -5.16
CA ALA A 64 -5.26 30.20 -6.27
C ALA A 64 -4.27 31.21 -6.91
N GLY A 65 -3.05 30.75 -7.21
CA GLY A 65 -1.98 31.58 -7.77
C GLY A 65 -1.15 32.33 -6.72
N CYS A 66 -1.30 32.02 -5.43
CA CYS A 66 -0.56 32.65 -4.33
C CYS A 66 0.87 32.11 -4.17
N GLU A 67 1.27 31.08 -4.95
CA GLU A 67 2.50 30.32 -4.79
C GLU A 67 3.73 31.23 -4.78
N ASP A 68 3.84 32.17 -5.73
CA ASP A 68 4.96 33.12 -5.83
C ASP A 68 5.05 34.07 -4.60
N CYS A 69 3.91 34.54 -4.09
CA CYS A 69 3.86 35.38 -2.90
C CYS A 69 4.32 34.60 -1.66
N LEU A 70 3.82 33.38 -1.49
CA LEU A 70 4.19 32.50 -0.36
C LEU A 70 5.64 32.03 -0.46
N GLU A 71 6.18 31.79 -1.66
CA GLU A 71 7.61 31.56 -1.85
C GLU A 71 8.43 32.77 -1.39
N THR A 72 8.02 33.98 -1.76
CA THR A 72 8.68 35.22 -1.31
C THR A 72 8.63 35.36 0.22
N VAL A 73 7.49 35.09 0.84
CA VAL A 73 7.36 35.03 2.30
C VAL A 73 8.31 34.00 2.92
N ALA A 74 8.41 32.81 2.33
CA ALA A 74 9.34 31.79 2.81
C ALA A 74 10.81 32.20 2.67
N ARG A 75 11.15 33.03 1.68
CA ARG A 75 12.52 33.48 1.40
C ARG A 75 12.94 34.71 2.22
N LEU A 76 12.04 35.63 2.51
CA LEU A 76 12.35 36.94 3.11
C LEU A 76 11.77 37.09 4.53
N GLY A 77 10.69 36.44 4.88
CA GLY A 77 10.05 36.47 6.19
C GLY A 77 10.96 35.92 7.31
N ASN A 78 10.58 36.11 8.58
CA ASN A 78 11.28 35.50 9.71
C ASN A 78 11.09 33.98 9.68
N PRO A 79 12.14 33.16 9.46
CA PRO A 79 11.98 31.73 9.22
C PRO A 79 11.38 30.98 10.42
N ARG A 80 11.65 31.42 11.65
CA ARG A 80 11.17 30.77 12.89
C ARG A 80 9.67 31.01 13.14
N GLU A 81 9.17 32.17 12.77
CA GLU A 81 7.75 32.52 12.92
C GLU A 81 6.93 31.95 11.78
N VAL A 82 7.40 32.08 10.53
CA VAL A 82 6.70 31.60 9.35
C VAL A 82 6.55 30.07 9.39
N ILE A 83 7.57 29.32 9.85
CA ILE A 83 7.49 27.84 9.90
C ILE A 83 6.39 27.37 10.86
N ILE A 84 6.17 28.06 11.97
CA ILE A 84 5.09 27.74 12.92
C ILE A 84 3.74 27.90 12.23
N LYS A 85 3.55 28.99 11.48
CA LYS A 85 2.30 29.25 10.75
C LYS A 85 2.05 28.26 9.61
N VAL A 86 3.12 27.80 8.94
CA VAL A 86 3.04 26.76 7.92
C VAL A 86 2.61 25.43 8.55
N MET A 87 3.17 25.05 9.69
CA MET A 87 2.77 23.84 10.42
C MET A 87 1.31 23.92 10.91
N GLU A 88 0.90 25.06 11.46
CA GLU A 88 -0.50 25.30 11.86
C GLU A 88 -1.45 25.16 10.67
N ALA A 89 -1.09 25.70 9.49
CA ALA A 89 -1.90 25.60 8.28
C ALA A 89 -1.99 24.14 7.76
N LEU A 90 -0.90 23.37 7.80
CA LEU A 90 -0.91 21.94 7.45
C LEU A 90 -1.82 21.15 8.40
N ASN A 91 -1.68 21.37 9.71
CA ASN A 91 -2.51 20.69 10.70
C ASN A 91 -4.02 21.05 10.58
N ALA A 92 -4.35 22.25 10.12
CA ALA A 92 -5.72 22.62 9.82
C ALA A 92 -6.24 21.91 8.57
N LEU A 93 -5.42 21.74 7.53
CA LEU A 93 -5.80 21.01 6.32
C LEU A 93 -5.99 19.50 6.59
N SER A 94 -5.20 18.91 7.48
CA SER A 94 -5.39 17.52 7.93
C SER A 94 -6.79 17.29 8.51
N ARG A 95 -7.23 18.17 9.42
CA ARG A 95 -8.56 18.08 10.05
C ARG A 95 -9.72 18.26 9.07
N LEU A 96 -9.53 19.06 8.01
CA LEU A 96 -10.55 19.25 6.98
C LEU A 96 -10.70 18.00 6.10
N GLY A 97 -9.61 17.25 5.87
CA GLY A 97 -9.65 15.97 5.16
C GLY A 97 -10.48 14.91 5.92
N GLU A 98 -10.29 14.81 7.24
CA GLU A 98 -11.05 13.88 8.08
C GLU A 98 -12.56 14.16 8.12
N SER A 99 -12.97 15.42 7.91
CA SER A 99 -14.38 15.81 7.96
C SER A 99 -15.14 15.62 6.62
N GLN A 100 -14.42 15.41 5.51
CA GLN A 100 -15.04 15.20 4.20
C GLN A 100 -15.44 13.74 3.95
N ASP A 101 -14.88 12.79 4.69
CA ASP A 101 -15.28 11.38 4.59
C ASP A 101 -16.65 11.08 5.22
N GLU A 102 -17.28 12.05 5.91
CA GLU A 102 -18.59 11.91 6.57
C GLU A 102 -19.76 12.66 5.88
N ILE A 103 -19.52 13.35 4.75
CA ILE A 103 -20.59 14.09 4.06
C ILE A 103 -20.84 13.48 2.69
N ASP A 104 -21.96 12.78 2.59
CA ASP A 104 -22.57 12.27 1.36
C ASP A 104 -22.73 13.35 0.26
N ASP A 105 -22.60 12.91 -0.99
CA ASP A 105 -22.64 13.61 -2.28
C ASP A 105 -24.02 14.28 -2.63
N ASP A 106 -24.65 15.02 -1.74
CA ASP A 106 -25.98 15.60 -2.03
C ASP A 106 -26.10 17.11 -1.76
N GLU A 107 -25.14 17.95 -2.18
CA GLU A 107 -25.45 19.39 -2.38
C GLU A 107 -24.71 19.95 -3.61
N GLU A 108 -25.24 19.67 -4.80
CA GLU A 108 -24.98 20.43 -6.03
C GLU A 108 -25.84 21.69 -6.12
N GLU A 109 -25.13 22.79 -6.48
CA GLU A 109 -25.62 23.94 -7.23
C GLU A 109 -26.72 24.80 -6.61
N ASP A 110 -26.29 25.93 -5.99
CA ASP A 110 -26.85 27.24 -6.33
C ASP A 110 -26.07 28.38 -5.63
N ASP A 111 -25.01 28.90 -6.22
CA ASP A 111 -24.68 30.33 -6.10
C ASP A 111 -23.64 30.80 -7.15
N ALA A 112 -24.03 30.87 -8.39
CA ALA A 112 -23.24 31.42 -9.50
C ALA A 112 -23.43 32.95 -9.58
N SER A 113 -23.01 33.72 -8.55
CA SER A 113 -22.90 35.17 -8.68
C SER A 113 -22.03 35.86 -7.64
N ARG A 114 -20.81 35.36 -7.39
CA ARG A 114 -19.77 36.15 -6.73
C ARG A 114 -18.42 35.94 -7.44
N SER A 115 -17.98 36.99 -8.14
CA SER A 115 -16.65 37.10 -8.74
C SER A 115 -15.56 37.19 -7.65
N THR A 116 -15.34 36.08 -6.93
CA THR A 116 -14.20 35.90 -6.03
C THR A 116 -13.09 35.16 -6.74
N ALA A 117 -11.84 35.42 -6.39
CA ALA A 117 -10.70 34.62 -6.86
C ALA A 117 -10.99 33.13 -6.63
N LYS A 118 -10.69 32.30 -7.63
CA LYS A 118 -10.95 30.86 -7.58
C LYS A 118 -10.23 30.25 -6.34
N PRO A 119 -10.89 29.49 -5.48
CA PRO A 119 -10.22 28.88 -4.32
C PRO A 119 -9.16 27.86 -4.78
N SER A 120 -8.02 27.82 -4.08
CA SER A 120 -7.00 26.81 -4.31
C SER A 120 -7.47 25.44 -3.81
N SER A 121 -7.23 24.37 -4.57
CA SER A 121 -7.55 23.01 -4.14
C SER A 121 -6.71 22.58 -2.94
N VAL A 122 -7.22 21.67 -2.11
CA VAL A 122 -6.51 21.17 -0.92
C VAL A 122 -5.12 20.60 -1.26
N PRO A 123 -4.98 19.73 -2.30
CA PRO A 123 -3.65 19.25 -2.68
C PRO A 123 -2.67 20.37 -3.06
N ASN A 124 -3.13 21.39 -3.80
CA ASN A 124 -2.28 22.51 -4.19
C ASN A 124 -1.81 23.31 -2.97
N ARG A 125 -2.69 23.53 -1.98
CA ARG A 125 -2.32 24.19 -0.71
C ARG A 125 -1.24 23.40 0.03
N ILE A 126 -1.40 22.07 0.12
CA ILE A 126 -0.40 21.18 0.74
C ILE A 126 0.93 21.27 -0.01
N ILE A 127 0.93 21.20 -1.34
CA ILE A 127 2.14 21.31 -2.17
C ILE A 127 2.86 22.66 -1.92
N THR A 128 2.11 23.76 -1.88
CA THR A 128 2.66 25.10 -1.63
C THR A 128 3.28 25.20 -0.25
N LEU A 129 2.61 24.70 0.80
CA LEU A 129 3.13 24.69 2.16
C LEU A 129 4.38 23.80 2.30
N ILE A 130 4.42 22.64 1.65
CA ILE A 130 5.61 21.78 1.58
C ILE A 130 6.77 22.52 0.89
N GLY A 131 6.50 23.25 -0.19
CA GLY A 131 7.47 24.10 -0.88
C GLY A 131 8.05 25.18 0.04
N MET A 132 7.21 25.85 0.84
CA MET A 132 7.64 26.81 1.86
C MET A 132 8.57 26.15 2.90
N LEU A 133 8.21 24.96 3.41
CA LEU A 133 9.04 24.23 4.38
C LEU A 133 10.41 23.88 3.81
N ALA A 134 10.51 23.54 2.53
CA ALA A 134 11.79 23.25 1.88
C ALA A 134 12.74 24.46 1.88
N ILE A 135 12.19 25.68 1.81
CA ILE A 135 12.97 26.94 1.89
C ILE A 135 13.27 27.28 3.33
N LEU A 136 12.27 27.28 4.21
CA LEU A 136 12.37 27.73 5.60
C LEU A 136 13.35 26.87 6.40
N GLN A 137 13.27 25.54 6.32
CA GLN A 137 14.18 24.63 7.04
C GLN A 137 15.65 24.87 6.69
N ARG A 138 15.95 25.21 5.44
CA ARG A 138 17.32 25.51 5.00
C ARG A 138 17.82 26.88 5.49
N ARG A 139 16.91 27.80 5.82
CA ARG A 139 17.22 29.14 6.34
C ARG A 139 17.44 29.14 7.84
N ILE A 140 16.72 28.26 8.58
CA ILE A 140 16.88 28.17 10.04
C ILE A 140 18.27 27.65 10.35
N LYS A 141 19.04 28.48 11.09
CA LYS A 141 20.38 28.20 11.59
C LYS A 141 20.34 28.14 13.10
N THR A 142 20.23 26.95 13.65
CA THR A 142 20.13 26.69 15.09
C THR A 142 21.08 25.57 15.49
N LYS A 143 21.44 25.53 16.76
CA LYS A 143 22.26 24.48 17.34
C LYS A 143 21.57 23.11 17.26
N HIS A 144 20.22 23.08 17.33
CA HIS A 144 19.40 21.88 17.33
C HIS A 144 18.31 21.95 16.24
N PRO A 145 18.65 21.79 14.95
CA PRO A 145 17.69 21.87 13.85
C PRO A 145 16.60 20.78 13.90
N SER A 146 16.87 19.63 14.52
CA SER A 146 15.89 18.55 14.71
C SER A 146 14.60 19.00 15.40
N ARG A 147 14.69 20.00 16.29
CA ARG A 147 13.53 20.58 17.00
C ARG A 147 12.52 21.27 16.09
N PHE A 148 12.97 21.78 14.95
CA PHE A 148 12.09 22.35 13.92
C PHE A 148 11.74 21.30 12.87
N LEU A 149 12.70 20.45 12.50
CA LEU A 149 12.51 19.44 11.47
C LEU A 149 11.47 18.40 11.87
N GLY A 150 11.60 17.81 13.04
CA GLY A 150 10.69 16.76 13.52
C GLY A 150 9.22 17.16 13.47
N PRO A 151 8.80 18.23 14.18
CA PRO A 151 7.40 18.70 14.13
C PRO A 151 6.91 19.06 12.72
N SER A 152 7.81 19.61 11.86
CA SER A 152 7.44 19.91 10.47
C SER A 152 7.14 18.63 9.67
N LEU A 153 7.95 17.58 9.85
CA LEU A 153 7.72 16.28 9.19
C LEU A 153 6.44 15.61 9.66
N VAL A 154 6.10 15.72 10.96
CA VAL A 154 4.82 15.24 11.49
C VAL A 154 3.66 15.99 10.86
N SER A 155 3.69 17.34 10.86
CA SER A 155 2.60 18.13 10.25
C SER A 155 2.42 17.82 8.74
N VAL A 156 3.53 17.57 8.03
CA VAL A 156 3.45 17.14 6.63
C VAL A 156 2.83 15.73 6.52
N LEU A 157 3.23 14.80 7.39
CA LEU A 157 2.73 13.43 7.38
C LEU A 157 1.23 13.40 7.70
N ASP A 158 0.77 14.18 8.68
CA ASP A 158 -0.66 14.25 9.05
C ASP A 158 -1.52 14.85 7.93
N ALA A 159 -1.00 15.83 7.20
CA ALA A 159 -1.67 16.43 6.05
C ALA A 159 -1.43 15.66 4.73
N TYR A 160 -0.62 14.61 4.74
CA TYR A 160 -0.21 13.90 3.53
C TYR A 160 -1.36 13.16 2.87
N GLN A 161 -1.63 13.54 1.64
CA GLN A 161 -2.52 12.82 0.71
C GLN A 161 -1.64 12.05 -0.29
N PRO A 162 -1.79 10.73 -0.42
CA PRO A 162 -0.90 9.89 -1.23
C PRO A 162 -1.19 10.01 -2.74
N THR A 163 -1.26 11.25 -3.26
CA THR A 163 -1.34 11.52 -4.69
C THR A 163 0.08 11.64 -5.29
N PRO A 164 0.28 11.37 -6.58
CA PRO A 164 1.59 11.50 -7.22
C PRO A 164 2.19 12.90 -7.09
N GLU A 165 1.36 13.93 -7.15
CA GLU A 165 1.78 15.34 -7.09
C GLU A 165 2.26 15.72 -5.69
N VAL A 166 1.48 15.41 -4.65
CA VAL A 166 1.85 15.67 -3.25
C VAL A 166 3.07 14.83 -2.87
N THR A 167 3.12 13.55 -3.29
CA THR A 167 4.29 12.69 -3.04
C THR A 167 5.56 13.23 -3.71
N THR A 168 5.44 13.78 -4.92
CA THR A 168 6.56 14.45 -5.60
C THR A 168 7.03 15.69 -4.82
N ALA A 169 6.12 16.47 -4.26
CA ALA A 169 6.48 17.62 -3.42
C ALA A 169 7.20 17.16 -2.14
N VAL A 170 6.75 16.08 -1.50
CA VAL A 170 7.43 15.45 -0.34
C VAL A 170 8.83 14.96 -0.71
N ILE A 171 9.00 14.27 -1.84
CA ILE A 171 10.30 13.83 -2.33
C ILE A 171 11.25 15.03 -2.52
N ASN A 172 10.76 16.12 -3.09
CA ASN A 172 11.54 17.33 -3.30
C ASN A 172 11.93 18.01 -1.96
N LEU A 173 11.01 18.04 -0.99
CA LEU A 173 11.30 18.49 0.38
C LEU A 173 12.47 17.70 0.96
N VAL A 174 12.37 16.38 1.04
CA VAL A 174 13.41 15.52 1.62
C VAL A 174 14.75 15.68 0.88
N ARG A 175 14.74 15.73 -0.46
CA ARG A 175 15.94 15.98 -1.27
C ARG A 175 16.59 17.32 -0.93
N SER A 176 15.79 18.35 -0.72
CA SER A 176 16.31 19.69 -0.37
C SER A 176 17.00 19.71 0.99
N LEU A 177 16.59 18.83 1.91
CA LEU A 177 17.07 18.77 3.29
C LEU A 177 18.20 17.74 3.50
N SER A 178 18.32 16.71 2.63
CA SER A 178 19.33 15.65 2.76
C SER A 178 20.78 16.11 2.58
N GLY A 179 21.00 17.33 2.11
CA GLY A 179 22.35 17.90 1.89
C GLY A 179 23.17 17.21 0.78
N ARG A 180 22.72 16.07 0.26
CA ARG A 180 23.42 15.33 -0.80
C ARG A 180 23.00 15.87 -2.16
N ARG A 181 23.86 16.72 -2.74
CA ARG A 181 23.71 17.08 -4.17
C ARG A 181 24.16 15.89 -5.01
N ARG A 182 23.34 15.48 -6.01
CA ARG A 182 23.85 14.62 -7.07
C ARG A 182 25.11 15.23 -7.65
N PRO A 183 26.18 14.45 -7.90
CA PRO A 183 27.29 14.94 -8.69
C PRO A 183 26.74 15.53 -9.98
N PRO A 184 27.23 16.70 -10.44
CA PRO A 184 26.80 17.24 -11.71
C PRO A 184 27.03 16.19 -12.80
N LEU A 185 26.08 16.04 -13.71
CA LEU A 185 26.24 15.20 -14.89
C LEU A 185 27.61 15.53 -15.53
N PRO A 186 28.40 14.53 -15.94
CA PRO A 186 29.68 14.80 -16.59
C PRO A 186 29.44 15.72 -17.76
N GLN A 187 30.05 16.90 -17.73
CA GLN A 187 29.94 17.89 -18.79
C GLN A 187 30.41 17.23 -20.08
N ARG A 188 29.53 17.17 -21.08
CA ARG A 188 29.93 16.90 -22.44
C ARG A 188 30.91 18.02 -22.82
N THR A 189 32.17 17.66 -22.99
CA THR A 189 33.19 18.54 -23.55
C THR A 189 32.86 18.81 -25.01
N SER A 190 32.02 19.80 -25.26
CA SER A 190 32.00 20.50 -26.54
C SER A 190 32.24 21.97 -26.22
N SER A 191 33.40 22.38 -26.66
CA SER A 191 33.95 23.72 -26.56
C SER A 191 32.95 24.81 -26.93
N ILE A 192 32.66 25.66 -25.95
CA ILE A 192 32.66 27.14 -26.01
C ILE A 192 32.46 27.62 -24.59
N ASP A 193 33.51 28.25 -24.06
CA ASP A 193 33.44 28.98 -22.79
C ASP A 193 32.46 30.14 -22.92
N VAL A 194 31.29 29.97 -22.33
CA VAL A 194 30.52 31.07 -21.77
C VAL A 194 30.34 30.72 -20.31
N ALA A 195 31.17 31.35 -19.50
CA ALA A 195 31.01 31.32 -18.07
C ALA A 195 29.60 31.83 -17.73
N ASN A 196 28.72 30.92 -17.34
CA ASN A 196 27.46 31.27 -16.71
C ASN A 196 27.73 31.45 -15.20
N PRO A 197 27.62 32.66 -14.66
CA PRO A 197 27.84 32.94 -13.23
C PRO A 197 26.72 32.42 -12.33
N ASP A 198 25.68 31.74 -12.87
CA ASP A 198 24.41 31.54 -12.19
C ASP A 198 24.22 30.20 -11.48
N GLU A 199 25.22 29.29 -11.42
CA GLU A 199 25.10 28.03 -10.69
C GLU A 199 25.39 28.09 -9.19
N HIS A 200 25.80 29.28 -8.66
CA HIS A 200 25.82 29.55 -7.22
C HIS A 200 24.62 30.39 -6.76
N GLY A 201 23.59 30.45 -7.56
CA GLY A 201 22.62 31.54 -7.67
C GLY A 201 21.46 31.55 -6.71
N ASP A 202 21.30 30.70 -5.71
CA ASP A 202 20.05 30.77 -4.94
C ASP A 202 20.22 31.08 -3.43
N ILE A 203 21.41 30.94 -2.91
CA ILE A 203 21.66 31.27 -1.48
C ILE A 203 21.70 32.78 -1.25
N SER A 204 22.08 33.57 -2.26
CA SER A 204 22.20 35.04 -2.17
C SER A 204 20.86 35.79 -2.17
N LYS A 205 19.75 35.10 -2.55
CA LYS A 205 18.40 35.68 -2.61
C LYS A 205 17.58 35.49 -1.33
N ASN A 206 18.07 34.71 -0.39
CA ASN A 206 17.37 34.44 0.86
C ASN A 206 17.86 35.37 1.96
N ALA A 207 16.95 35.96 2.73
CA ALA A 207 17.31 36.72 3.91
C ALA A 207 17.95 35.78 4.96
N PRO A 208 19.00 36.22 5.68
CA PRO A 208 19.62 35.42 6.73
C PRO A 208 18.69 35.22 7.92
N ASP A 209 18.92 34.12 8.68
CA ASP A 209 18.27 33.93 9.97
C ASP A 209 18.82 34.94 10.98
N PRO A 210 17.98 35.79 11.60
CA PRO A 210 18.43 36.80 12.55
C PRO A 210 19.00 36.22 13.85
N GLU A 211 18.68 34.96 14.17
CA GLU A 211 19.10 34.23 15.37
C GLU A 211 20.01 33.03 15.04
N ALA A 212 20.85 33.17 14.00
CA ALA A 212 21.69 32.08 13.52
C ALA A 212 22.71 31.61 14.57
N GLU A 213 22.78 30.28 14.78
CA GLU A 213 23.75 29.57 15.61
C GLU A 213 24.51 28.51 14.79
N LEU A 214 25.65 28.04 15.32
CA LEU A 214 26.40 26.94 14.72
C LEU A 214 25.68 25.59 15.02
N GLU A 215 25.55 24.77 14.00
CA GLU A 215 24.97 23.43 14.08
C GLU A 215 25.92 22.46 14.79
N ASP A 216 25.37 21.52 15.58
CA ASP A 216 26.10 20.45 16.24
C ASP A 216 26.28 19.28 15.28
N ASP A 217 27.46 18.66 15.24
CA ASP A 217 27.74 17.51 14.35
C ASP A 217 26.86 16.28 14.64
N GLU A 218 26.40 16.10 15.87
CA GLU A 218 25.49 15.01 16.24
C GLU A 218 24.09 15.20 15.64
N GLU A 219 23.64 16.42 15.46
CA GLU A 219 22.34 16.77 14.88
C GLU A 219 22.22 16.37 13.41
N VAL A 220 23.31 16.32 12.67
CA VAL A 220 23.31 15.90 11.25
C VAL A 220 22.81 14.45 11.11
N ASN A 221 23.27 13.56 12.01
CA ASN A 221 22.84 12.18 12.04
C ASN A 221 21.37 12.03 12.48
N LEU A 222 20.96 12.83 13.46
CA LEU A 222 19.59 12.87 13.96
C LEU A 222 18.62 13.33 12.86
N ASN A 223 18.97 14.41 12.15
CA ASN A 223 18.19 14.91 11.01
C ASN A 223 18.09 13.86 9.88
N CYS A 224 19.19 13.20 9.56
CA CYS A 224 19.18 12.12 8.57
C CYS A 224 18.24 10.98 8.98
N ARG A 225 18.25 10.58 10.25
CA ARG A 225 17.37 9.54 10.78
C ARG A 225 15.89 9.94 10.78
N LEU A 226 15.59 11.19 11.10
CA LEU A 226 14.23 11.76 10.99
C LEU A 226 13.72 11.69 9.55
N LEU A 227 14.55 12.05 8.57
CA LEU A 227 14.19 11.97 7.15
C LEU A 227 14.00 10.52 6.68
N GLN A 228 14.83 9.58 7.18
CA GLN A 228 14.64 8.13 6.91
C GLN A 228 13.31 7.63 7.46
N SER A 229 13.02 7.93 8.72
CA SER A 229 11.77 7.55 9.39
C SER A 229 10.56 8.11 8.64
N PHE A 230 10.56 9.41 8.37
CA PHE A 230 9.51 10.07 7.61
C PHE A 230 9.29 9.45 6.21
N THR A 231 10.37 9.22 5.46
CA THR A 231 10.26 8.67 4.10
C THR A 231 9.74 7.23 4.10
N THR A 232 10.07 6.42 5.12
CA THR A 232 9.48 5.07 5.27
C THR A 232 7.99 5.13 5.61
N CYS A 233 7.53 6.11 6.42
CA CYS A 233 6.11 6.33 6.67
C CYS A 233 5.35 6.75 5.39
N VAL A 234 5.94 7.66 4.61
CA VAL A 234 5.37 8.08 3.31
C VAL A 234 5.27 6.90 2.35
N LEU A 235 6.31 6.06 2.25
CA LEU A 235 6.30 4.86 1.42
C LEU A 235 5.16 3.91 1.83
N GLN A 236 5.00 3.64 3.13
CA GLN A 236 3.91 2.80 3.64
C GLN A 236 2.53 3.35 3.27
N ARG A 237 2.29 4.65 3.51
CA ARG A 237 1.00 5.28 3.17
C ARG A 237 0.72 5.24 1.67
N TYR A 238 1.75 5.49 0.86
CA TYR A 238 1.61 5.46 -0.60
C TYR A 238 1.25 4.06 -1.13
N VAL A 239 1.94 3.01 -0.69
CA VAL A 239 1.67 1.65 -1.17
C VAL A 239 0.34 1.08 -0.65
N ASN A 240 -0.13 1.53 0.52
CA ASN A 240 -1.43 1.11 1.04
C ASN A 240 -2.59 1.72 0.26
N GLU A 241 -2.46 2.96 -0.20
CA GLU A 241 -3.47 3.63 -1.01
C GLU A 241 -3.44 3.17 -2.48
N HIS A 242 -2.24 2.85 -2.98
CA HIS A 242 -2.05 2.47 -4.37
C HIS A 242 -1.69 1.00 -4.49
N GLU A 243 -2.58 0.23 -5.06
CA GLU A 243 -2.35 -1.19 -5.34
C GLU A 243 -1.15 -1.37 -6.29
N MET A 244 -0.02 -1.83 -5.77
CA MET A 244 1.20 -2.08 -6.56
C MET A 244 1.19 -3.45 -7.23
N GLN A 245 0.43 -4.39 -6.68
CA GLN A 245 0.25 -5.74 -7.21
C GLN A 245 1.60 -6.45 -7.50
N TRP A 246 2.56 -6.30 -6.59
CA TRP A 246 3.89 -6.91 -6.76
C TRP A 246 3.82 -8.43 -6.78
N SER A 247 3.03 -9.03 -5.89
CA SER A 247 2.91 -10.48 -5.79
C SER A 247 2.27 -11.13 -7.04
N PRO A 248 1.17 -10.63 -7.65
CA PRO A 248 0.67 -11.16 -8.91
C PRO A 248 1.68 -11.02 -10.06
N ARG A 249 2.39 -9.88 -10.12
CA ARG A 249 3.39 -9.62 -11.15
C ARG A 249 4.60 -10.56 -11.03
N LEU A 250 5.04 -10.87 -9.81
CA LEU A 250 6.09 -11.87 -9.56
C LEU A 250 5.64 -13.28 -9.94
N LEU A 251 4.38 -13.65 -9.66
CA LEU A 251 3.85 -14.94 -10.10
C LEU A 251 3.81 -15.09 -11.62
N GLU A 252 3.39 -14.04 -12.33
CA GLU A 252 3.44 -14.02 -13.80
C GLU A 252 4.88 -14.17 -14.32
N LEU A 253 5.86 -13.57 -13.63
CA LEU A 253 7.27 -13.66 -13.96
C LEU A 253 7.85 -15.06 -13.71
N TYR A 254 7.56 -15.65 -12.54
CA TYR A 254 8.13 -16.93 -12.11
C TYR A 254 7.47 -18.14 -12.77
N TYR A 255 6.20 -18.02 -13.15
CA TYR A 255 5.40 -19.10 -13.73
C TYR A 255 4.72 -18.69 -15.04
N PRO A 256 5.49 -18.34 -16.08
CA PRO A 256 4.94 -17.87 -17.36
C PRO A 256 4.06 -18.91 -18.06
N ASP A 257 4.34 -20.20 -17.85
CA ASP A 257 3.57 -21.31 -18.44
C ASP A 257 2.15 -21.43 -17.86
N LYS A 258 1.90 -20.83 -16.69
CA LYS A 258 0.58 -20.81 -16.04
C LYS A 258 -0.29 -19.60 -16.47
N ILE A 259 0.24 -18.74 -17.34
CA ILE A 259 -0.51 -17.60 -17.88
C ILE A 259 -1.47 -18.10 -18.95
N VAL A 260 -2.76 -17.79 -18.80
CA VAL A 260 -3.79 -18.18 -19.77
C VAL A 260 -3.64 -17.34 -21.04
N PRO A 261 -3.38 -17.94 -22.20
CA PRO A 261 -3.26 -17.21 -23.46
C PRO A 261 -4.49 -16.36 -23.77
N GLY A 262 -4.28 -15.12 -24.19
CA GLY A 262 -5.36 -14.19 -24.55
C GLY A 262 -6.00 -13.44 -23.37
N ARG A 263 -5.66 -13.74 -22.12
CA ARG A 263 -6.06 -12.91 -20.98
C ARG A 263 -5.04 -11.78 -20.75
N PRO A 264 -5.50 -10.56 -20.43
CA PRO A 264 -4.59 -9.48 -20.03
C PRO A 264 -3.87 -9.87 -18.73
N THR A 265 -2.55 -9.67 -18.69
CA THR A 265 -1.74 -9.89 -17.51
C THR A 265 -1.61 -8.60 -16.70
N VAL A 266 -1.38 -8.71 -15.39
CA VAL A 266 -1.14 -7.56 -14.51
C VAL A 266 0.13 -6.83 -14.93
N THR A 267 1.18 -7.57 -15.24
CA THR A 267 2.46 -7.00 -15.74
C THR A 267 2.26 -6.18 -17.01
N LYS A 268 1.40 -6.65 -17.92
CA LYS A 268 1.08 -5.90 -19.16
C LYS A 268 0.32 -4.61 -18.84
N ALA A 269 -0.66 -4.66 -17.94
CA ALA A 269 -1.39 -3.47 -17.50
C ALA A 269 -0.45 -2.40 -16.95
N PHE A 270 0.49 -2.76 -16.08
CA PHE A 270 1.49 -1.84 -15.53
C PHE A 270 2.49 -1.29 -16.56
N ARG A 271 2.61 -1.91 -17.74
CA ARG A 271 3.45 -1.40 -18.83
C ARG A 271 2.71 -0.48 -19.80
N GLU A 272 1.42 -0.64 -19.94
CA GLU A 272 0.60 0.05 -20.95
C GLU A 272 -0.25 1.19 -20.36
N ASP A 273 -0.66 1.09 -19.09
CA ASP A 273 -1.47 2.11 -18.43
C ASP A 273 -0.57 3.20 -17.81
N GLU A 274 -0.80 4.44 -18.22
CA GLU A 274 -0.01 5.61 -17.79
C GLU A 274 -0.15 5.87 -16.27
N VAL A 275 -1.31 5.61 -15.68
CA VAL A 275 -1.54 5.80 -14.25
C VAL A 275 -0.74 4.79 -13.44
N LEU A 276 -0.75 3.51 -13.87
CA LEU A 276 0.01 2.45 -13.22
C LEU A 276 1.53 2.64 -13.37
N LEU A 277 1.99 3.10 -14.53
CA LEU A 277 3.39 3.48 -14.76
C LEU A 277 3.83 4.60 -13.80
N LYS A 278 2.99 5.62 -13.59
CA LYS A 278 3.27 6.70 -12.64
C LYS A 278 3.39 6.18 -11.21
N ARG A 279 2.56 5.21 -10.79
CA ARG A 279 2.66 4.57 -9.46
C ARG A 279 4.03 3.91 -9.26
N ASP A 280 4.45 3.06 -10.21
CA ASP A 280 5.79 2.42 -10.17
C ASP A 280 6.92 3.47 -10.11
N ALA A 281 6.81 4.54 -10.90
CA ALA A 281 7.80 5.60 -10.93
C ALA A 281 7.94 6.33 -9.59
N VAL A 282 6.83 6.64 -8.92
CA VAL A 282 6.82 7.30 -7.60
C VAL A 282 7.45 6.41 -6.54
N VAL A 283 7.09 5.12 -6.48
CA VAL A 283 7.72 4.18 -5.55
C VAL A 283 9.21 4.05 -5.81
N GLY A 284 9.61 3.94 -7.09
CA GLY A 284 11.03 3.92 -7.47
C GLY A 284 11.79 5.17 -7.00
N GLN A 285 11.15 6.35 -7.06
CA GLN A 285 11.75 7.60 -6.55
C GLN A 285 11.86 7.61 -5.02
N LEU A 286 10.86 7.12 -4.29
CA LEU A 286 10.91 7.00 -2.83
C LEU A 286 12.02 6.04 -2.39
N VAL A 287 12.15 4.89 -3.05
CA VAL A 287 13.20 3.91 -2.76
C VAL A 287 14.60 4.47 -3.08
N ALA A 288 14.74 5.16 -4.21
CA ALA A 288 16.00 5.83 -4.54
C ALA A 288 16.36 6.91 -3.50
N LEU A 289 15.36 7.64 -2.98
CA LEU A 289 15.55 8.63 -1.92
C LEU A 289 16.01 7.98 -0.61
N LEU A 290 15.42 6.86 -0.20
CA LEU A 290 15.85 6.09 0.98
C LEU A 290 17.29 5.60 0.84
N ARG A 291 17.69 5.15 -0.36
CA ARG A 291 19.08 4.80 -0.67
C ARG A 291 20.02 6.02 -0.56
N ASP A 292 19.60 7.17 -1.08
CA ASP A 292 20.36 8.42 -0.97
C ASP A 292 20.51 8.87 0.50
N LEU A 293 19.52 8.60 1.36
CA LEU A 293 19.56 8.81 2.80
C LEU A 293 20.41 7.78 3.56
N GLY A 294 20.92 6.75 2.87
CA GLY A 294 21.84 5.75 3.43
C GLY A 294 21.18 4.45 3.87
N ILE A 295 19.89 4.21 3.58
CA ILE A 295 19.26 2.89 3.80
C ILE A 295 19.63 1.98 2.63
N ASN A 296 20.71 1.23 2.78
CA ASN A 296 21.25 0.30 1.78
C ASN A 296 21.44 -1.11 2.35
N ASP A 297 21.11 -1.32 3.61
CA ASP A 297 21.35 -2.58 4.31
C ASP A 297 20.10 -3.46 4.24
N CYS A 298 20.29 -4.68 3.73
CA CYS A 298 19.31 -5.77 3.70
C CYS A 298 19.72 -6.93 4.60
N SER A 299 20.69 -6.71 5.50
CA SER A 299 21.09 -7.75 6.42
C SER A 299 19.92 -8.21 7.30
N ILE A 300 20.00 -9.46 7.71
CA ILE A 300 19.03 -10.05 8.64
C ILE A 300 18.93 -9.24 9.94
N SER A 301 20.05 -8.65 10.40
CA SER A 301 20.08 -7.81 11.60
C SER A 301 19.29 -6.51 11.43
N PHE A 302 19.41 -5.86 10.28
CA PHE A 302 18.64 -4.66 9.96
C PHE A 302 17.14 -4.96 9.88
N VAL A 303 16.76 -5.98 9.09
CA VAL A 303 15.33 -6.31 8.91
C VAL A 303 14.70 -6.76 10.23
N ARG A 304 15.34 -7.63 11.01
CA ARG A 304 14.86 -8.02 12.34
C ARG A 304 14.82 -6.85 13.31
N GLY A 305 15.82 -5.98 13.27
CA GLY A 305 15.89 -4.80 14.14
C GLY A 305 14.81 -3.77 13.88
N VAL A 306 14.27 -3.70 12.66
CA VAL A 306 13.20 -2.76 12.31
C VAL A 306 11.84 -3.45 12.25
N VAL A 307 11.74 -4.55 11.48
CA VAL A 307 10.45 -5.15 11.13
C VAL A 307 9.94 -6.12 12.18
N CYS A 308 10.82 -6.87 12.85
CA CYS A 308 10.41 -7.92 13.79
C CYS A 308 10.38 -7.47 15.26
N GLN A 309 10.60 -6.18 15.56
CA GLN A 309 10.45 -5.68 16.92
C GLN A 309 8.99 -5.25 17.18
N PRO A 310 8.39 -5.63 18.31
CA PRO A 310 7.08 -5.13 18.68
C PRO A 310 7.17 -3.62 18.90
N SER A 311 6.70 -2.84 17.94
CA SER A 311 6.62 -1.38 18.05
C SER A 311 5.18 -0.99 18.33
N ASN A 312 4.92 -0.54 19.55
CA ASN A 312 3.62 0.02 19.93
C ASN A 312 3.53 1.53 19.66
N THR A 313 4.51 2.11 18.96
CA THR A 313 4.60 3.57 18.79
C THR A 313 4.70 3.92 17.32
N ASP A 314 3.92 4.91 16.92
CA ASP A 314 4.09 5.62 15.66
C ASP A 314 5.56 6.12 15.55
N PRO A 315 6.27 5.84 14.46
CA PRO A 315 7.69 6.18 14.32
C PRO A 315 8.07 7.63 14.65
N LEU A 316 7.15 8.58 14.49
CA LEU A 316 7.37 9.99 14.75
C LEU A 316 6.58 10.57 15.95
N ALA A 317 5.94 9.72 16.79
CA ALA A 317 5.01 10.18 17.83
C ALA A 317 5.67 10.84 19.07
N HIS A 318 6.94 10.57 19.36
CA HIS A 318 7.58 11.00 20.61
C HIS A 318 8.81 11.88 20.40
N LEU A 319 8.69 12.85 19.50
CA LEU A 319 9.80 13.76 19.14
C LEU A 319 10.34 14.59 20.31
N ASP A 320 9.53 14.83 21.34
CA ASP A 320 9.93 15.61 22.53
C ASP A 320 10.95 14.88 23.43
N LYS A 321 11.12 13.57 23.25
CA LYS A 321 11.99 12.71 24.06
C LYS A 321 13.22 12.19 23.33
N LEU A 322 13.48 12.73 22.14
CA LEU A 322 14.63 12.29 21.34
C LEU A 322 15.94 12.74 21.99
N ASN A 323 16.73 11.77 22.41
CA ASN A 323 18.08 12.00 22.93
C ASN A 323 19.15 11.38 22.03
N SER A 324 18.77 10.42 21.19
CA SER A 324 19.71 9.72 20.32
C SER A 324 19.05 9.32 18.99
N VAL A 325 19.88 8.97 18.03
CA VAL A 325 19.45 8.42 16.71
C VAL A 325 18.64 7.13 16.86
N ASP A 326 18.97 6.33 17.88
CA ASP A 326 18.33 5.03 18.13
C ASP A 326 16.89 5.17 18.66
N ASP A 327 16.55 6.34 19.21
CA ASP A 327 15.18 6.62 19.67
C ASP A 327 14.18 6.79 18.50
N ILE A 328 14.68 7.00 17.28
CA ILE A 328 13.85 7.20 16.08
C ILE A 328 13.71 5.89 15.34
N SER A 329 12.55 5.26 15.47
CA SER A 329 12.21 4.04 14.72
C SER A 329 11.87 4.35 13.25
N LEU A 330 12.12 3.38 12.37
CA LEU A 330 11.60 3.39 11.00
C LEU A 330 10.20 2.78 10.96
N SER A 331 9.41 3.17 9.98
CA SER A 331 8.13 2.51 9.73
C SER A 331 8.35 1.03 9.37
N GLN A 332 7.72 0.13 10.11
CA GLN A 332 7.81 -1.32 9.87
C GLN A 332 7.22 -1.70 8.51
N GLY A 333 5.99 -1.25 8.22
CA GLY A 333 5.34 -1.50 6.94
C GLY A 333 6.07 -0.84 5.77
N GLY A 334 6.61 0.38 5.96
CA GLY A 334 7.43 1.05 4.97
C GLY A 334 8.75 0.30 4.69
N THR A 335 9.38 -0.26 5.73
CA THR A 335 10.60 -1.06 5.58
C THR A 335 10.30 -2.41 4.92
N ALA A 336 9.19 -3.07 5.26
CA ALA A 336 8.74 -4.28 4.55
C ALA A 336 8.47 -4.00 3.07
N SER A 337 7.81 -2.88 2.76
CA SER A 337 7.55 -2.44 1.37
C SER A 337 8.84 -2.12 0.60
N LEU A 338 9.86 -1.55 1.28
CA LEU A 338 11.17 -1.31 0.70
C LEU A 338 11.87 -2.62 0.34
N VAL A 339 11.87 -3.61 1.23
CA VAL A 339 12.45 -4.95 0.99
C VAL A 339 11.71 -5.65 -0.15
N ALA A 340 10.39 -5.58 -0.16
CA ALA A 340 9.57 -6.13 -1.24
C ALA A 340 9.91 -5.51 -2.60
N TYR A 341 10.03 -4.18 -2.65
CA TYR A 341 10.41 -3.48 -3.87
C TYR A 341 11.82 -3.85 -4.35
N TRP A 342 12.78 -4.05 -3.47
CA TRP A 342 14.12 -4.50 -3.86
C TRP A 342 14.09 -5.88 -4.52
N ILE A 343 13.36 -6.84 -3.93
CA ILE A 343 13.16 -8.17 -4.53
C ILE A 343 12.46 -8.02 -5.89
N PHE A 344 11.32 -7.34 -5.92
CA PHE A 344 10.52 -7.15 -7.12
C PHE A 344 11.31 -6.48 -8.25
N SER A 345 11.97 -5.37 -7.97
CA SER A 345 12.69 -4.63 -9.02
C SER A 345 13.97 -5.32 -9.49
N THR A 346 14.63 -6.11 -8.63
CA THR A 346 15.74 -6.96 -9.04
C THR A 346 15.27 -8.03 -10.03
N ASP A 347 14.18 -8.71 -9.72
CA ASP A 347 13.70 -9.83 -10.53
C ASP A 347 12.96 -9.33 -11.80
N ALA A 348 12.14 -8.27 -11.69
CA ALA A 348 11.34 -7.77 -12.81
C ALA A 348 12.10 -6.83 -13.76
N PHE A 349 13.08 -6.06 -13.24
CA PHE A 349 13.80 -5.03 -14.00
C PHE A 349 15.31 -5.21 -14.03
N SER A 350 15.83 -6.30 -13.43
CA SER A 350 17.28 -6.54 -13.31
C SER A 350 18.02 -5.38 -12.63
N SER A 351 17.38 -4.76 -11.64
CA SER A 351 17.95 -3.64 -10.90
C SER A 351 19.05 -4.14 -9.94
N ASP A 352 20.10 -3.33 -9.78
CA ASP A 352 21.18 -3.61 -8.82
C ASP A 352 20.76 -3.11 -7.41
N ASN A 353 19.90 -3.88 -6.76
CA ASN A 353 19.48 -3.65 -5.39
C ASN A 353 20.05 -4.67 -4.43
N PRO A 354 20.17 -4.34 -3.13
CA PRO A 354 20.60 -5.31 -2.14
C PRO A 354 19.68 -6.54 -2.13
N ASN A 355 20.27 -7.74 -2.05
CA ASN A 355 19.52 -8.97 -1.85
C ASN A 355 19.30 -9.19 -0.34
N PRO A 356 18.04 -9.36 0.11
CA PRO A 356 17.78 -9.63 1.51
C PRO A 356 18.33 -11.01 1.92
N GLU A 357 19.08 -11.05 3.01
CA GLU A 357 19.60 -12.26 3.64
C GLU A 357 18.55 -12.89 4.56
N LEU A 358 17.33 -13.11 4.02
CA LEU A 358 16.19 -13.63 4.78
C LEU A 358 15.84 -15.02 4.31
N HIS A 359 15.29 -15.82 5.24
CA HIS A 359 14.69 -17.11 4.94
C HIS A 359 13.18 -17.09 5.23
N ILE A 360 12.42 -17.98 4.57
CA ILE A 360 10.99 -18.10 4.85
C ILE A 360 10.79 -18.47 6.32
N PHE A 361 11.59 -19.42 6.83
CA PHE A 361 11.59 -19.80 8.23
C PHE A 361 12.98 -19.53 8.85
N PRO A 362 13.07 -18.84 10.00
CA PRO A 362 11.95 -18.25 10.75
C PRO A 362 11.61 -16.81 10.33
N ASP A 363 12.46 -16.13 9.54
CA ASP A 363 12.47 -14.67 9.40
C ASP A 363 11.16 -14.12 8.84
N HIS A 364 10.74 -14.63 7.68
CA HIS A 364 9.53 -14.13 7.04
C HIS A 364 8.25 -14.57 7.78
N LEU A 365 8.27 -15.75 8.40
CA LEU A 365 7.19 -16.18 9.28
C LEU A 365 7.02 -15.22 10.48
N ASP A 366 8.13 -14.75 11.07
CA ASP A 366 8.08 -13.80 12.19
C ASP A 366 7.56 -12.43 11.73
N MET A 367 7.90 -12.00 10.50
CA MET A 367 7.27 -10.82 9.90
C MET A 367 5.76 -10.99 9.74
N MET A 368 5.30 -12.12 9.19
CA MET A 368 3.87 -12.42 9.03
C MET A 368 3.14 -12.41 10.38
N LYS A 369 3.72 -13.02 11.42
CA LYS A 369 3.16 -13.01 12.77
C LYS A 369 3.00 -11.60 13.33
N LEU A 370 3.99 -10.75 13.12
CA LEU A 370 3.97 -9.39 13.63
C LEU A 370 2.85 -8.56 12.99
N PHE A 371 2.76 -8.61 11.66
CA PHE A 371 1.78 -7.81 10.90
C PHE A 371 0.36 -8.37 10.96
N LEU A 372 0.19 -9.69 11.10
CA LEU A 372 -1.11 -10.35 11.00
C LEU A 372 -1.54 -11.05 12.30
N GLY A 373 -0.80 -10.89 13.40
CA GLY A 373 -0.94 -11.75 14.57
C GLY A 373 -2.17 -11.52 15.45
N SER A 374 -2.67 -10.28 15.57
CA SER A 374 -3.75 -9.97 16.52
C SER A 374 -5.13 -9.94 15.88
N GLU A 375 -5.30 -9.15 14.85
CA GLU A 375 -6.56 -8.95 14.12
C GLU A 375 -6.32 -8.97 12.60
N PRO A 376 -6.04 -10.15 12.01
CA PRO A 376 -5.55 -10.25 10.64
C PRO A 376 -6.48 -9.60 9.61
N LYS A 377 -7.79 -9.74 9.78
CA LYS A 377 -8.79 -9.17 8.88
C LYS A 377 -8.66 -7.65 8.81
N ASP A 378 -8.58 -7.01 9.95
CA ASP A 378 -8.53 -5.55 10.04
C ASP A 378 -7.17 -5.03 9.59
N GLU A 379 -6.08 -5.74 9.93
CA GLU A 379 -4.74 -5.35 9.50
C GLU A 379 -4.56 -5.47 7.98
N ILE A 380 -5.04 -6.53 7.35
CA ILE A 380 -5.00 -6.69 5.89
C ILE A 380 -5.83 -5.61 5.20
N SER A 381 -6.99 -5.26 5.76
CA SER A 381 -7.88 -4.23 5.19
C SER A 381 -7.31 -2.82 5.34
N ARG A 382 -6.68 -2.50 6.48
CA ARG A 382 -6.04 -1.19 6.71
C ARG A 382 -4.71 -1.01 5.97
N ASN A 383 -3.96 -2.11 5.80
CA ASN A 383 -2.62 -2.10 5.22
C ASN A 383 -2.49 -3.06 4.02
N PRO A 384 -3.34 -2.93 2.97
CA PRO A 384 -3.35 -3.87 1.86
C PRO A 384 -2.01 -3.86 1.07
N GLY A 385 -1.38 -2.71 0.90
CA GLY A 385 -0.09 -2.61 0.24
C GLY A 385 1.04 -3.31 1.00
N VAL A 386 1.02 -3.28 2.34
CA VAL A 386 1.97 -4.03 3.18
C VAL A 386 1.69 -5.53 3.09
N ALA A 387 0.42 -5.96 3.03
CA ALA A 387 0.07 -7.36 2.84
C ALA A 387 0.56 -7.92 1.48
N ASP A 388 0.41 -7.14 0.40
CA ASP A 388 1.00 -7.48 -0.92
C ASP A 388 2.53 -7.51 -0.87
N ALA A 389 3.16 -6.58 -0.14
CA ALA A 389 4.61 -6.54 0.05
C ALA A 389 5.13 -7.80 0.77
N LEU A 390 4.47 -8.21 1.86
CA LEU A 390 4.82 -9.44 2.57
C LEU A 390 4.69 -10.66 1.64
N LEU A 391 3.61 -10.75 0.89
CA LEU A 391 3.41 -11.84 -0.07
C LEU A 391 4.50 -11.84 -1.15
N ALA A 392 4.90 -10.67 -1.66
CA ALA A 392 5.97 -10.52 -2.65
C ALA A 392 7.33 -10.95 -2.08
N ILE A 393 7.64 -10.62 -0.82
CA ILE A 393 8.85 -11.11 -0.13
C ILE A 393 8.85 -12.63 -0.09
N GLY A 394 7.77 -13.25 0.41
CA GLY A 394 7.65 -14.71 0.51
C GLY A 394 7.84 -15.42 -0.83
N LEU A 395 7.20 -14.92 -1.89
CA LEU A 395 7.34 -15.43 -3.26
C LEU A 395 8.79 -15.35 -3.76
N GLY A 396 9.44 -14.21 -3.55
CA GLY A 396 10.83 -14.01 -3.96
C GLY A 396 11.81 -14.91 -3.20
N LEU A 397 11.61 -15.09 -1.90
CA LEU A 397 12.42 -16.01 -1.08
C LEU A 397 12.24 -17.47 -1.50
N HIS A 398 10.99 -17.88 -1.74
CA HIS A 398 10.67 -19.23 -2.22
C HIS A 398 11.30 -19.49 -3.59
N HIS A 399 11.18 -18.57 -4.53
CA HIS A 399 11.75 -18.68 -5.88
C HIS A 399 13.29 -18.88 -5.84
N ARG A 400 13.95 -18.27 -4.84
CA ARG A 400 15.40 -18.40 -4.63
C ARG A 400 15.79 -19.65 -3.82
N GLY A 401 14.85 -20.48 -3.44
CA GLY A 401 15.10 -21.69 -2.65
C GLY A 401 15.48 -21.42 -1.19
N LEU A 402 15.12 -20.27 -0.64
CA LEU A 402 15.43 -19.86 0.74
C LEU A 402 14.37 -20.36 1.73
N LEU A 403 13.97 -21.62 1.57
CA LEU A 403 13.08 -22.34 2.47
C LEU A 403 13.93 -23.23 3.38
N THR A 404 14.09 -22.87 4.65
CA THR A 404 14.79 -23.69 5.63
C THR A 404 13.80 -24.50 6.44
N THR A 405 13.97 -25.82 6.44
CA THR A 405 13.12 -26.75 7.18
C THR A 405 13.61 -26.90 8.60
N THR A 406 12.79 -26.58 9.60
CA THR A 406 13.19 -26.72 11.01
C THR A 406 12.11 -27.27 11.96
N ASP A 407 10.82 -27.12 11.65
CA ASP A 407 9.70 -27.57 12.49
C ASP A 407 8.41 -27.63 11.63
N ASP A 408 7.68 -28.73 11.70
CA ASP A 408 6.44 -28.97 10.94
C ASP A 408 5.35 -27.93 11.24
N ARG A 409 5.31 -27.42 12.47
CA ARG A 409 4.36 -26.36 12.87
C ARG A 409 4.56 -25.05 12.13
N HIS A 410 5.74 -24.78 11.58
CA HIS A 410 6.01 -23.57 10.83
C HIS A 410 5.24 -23.55 9.50
N TYR A 411 5.13 -24.68 8.82
CA TYR A 411 4.36 -24.78 7.57
C TYR A 411 2.88 -24.50 7.79
N MET A 412 2.24 -25.14 8.78
CA MET A 412 0.84 -24.91 9.11
C MET A 412 0.56 -23.44 9.43
N MET A 413 1.38 -22.82 10.29
CA MET A 413 1.21 -21.43 10.69
C MET A 413 1.43 -20.47 9.52
N TYR A 414 2.44 -20.71 8.69
CA TYR A 414 2.73 -19.88 7.52
C TYR A 414 1.62 -20.00 6.46
N HIS A 415 1.16 -21.23 6.20
CA HIS A 415 0.03 -21.50 5.32
C HIS A 415 -1.24 -20.77 5.81
N HIS A 416 -1.50 -20.79 7.11
CA HIS A 416 -2.62 -20.06 7.71
C HIS A 416 -2.55 -18.55 7.42
N TYR A 417 -1.40 -17.88 7.59
CA TYR A 417 -1.28 -16.46 7.25
C TYR A 417 -1.49 -16.19 5.76
N LEU A 418 -1.01 -17.06 4.88
CA LEU A 418 -1.25 -16.93 3.44
C LEU A 418 -2.74 -17.06 3.10
N THR A 419 -3.46 -17.98 3.74
CA THR A 419 -4.91 -18.14 3.54
C THR A 419 -5.71 -16.96 4.08
N LEU A 420 -5.26 -16.29 5.17
CA LEU A 420 -5.87 -15.05 5.64
C LEU A 420 -5.76 -13.93 4.60
N ILE A 421 -4.59 -13.76 3.95
CA ILE A 421 -4.44 -12.80 2.85
C ILE A 421 -5.32 -13.19 1.66
N ALA A 422 -5.39 -14.48 1.32
CA ALA A 422 -6.23 -14.98 0.23
C ALA A 422 -7.73 -14.69 0.43
N VAL A 423 -8.18 -14.59 1.67
CA VAL A 423 -9.59 -14.32 2.00
C VAL A 423 -9.86 -12.82 2.15
N PHE A 424 -9.03 -12.12 2.91
CA PHE A 424 -9.36 -10.77 3.39
C PHE A 424 -8.76 -9.62 2.57
N HIS A 425 -7.80 -9.91 1.66
CA HIS A 425 -7.22 -8.84 0.86
C HIS A 425 -8.25 -8.23 -0.10
N PRO A 426 -8.37 -6.88 -0.22
CA PRO A 426 -9.38 -6.25 -1.07
C PRO A 426 -9.17 -6.57 -2.56
N ASN A 427 -7.92 -6.65 -3.03
CA ASN A 427 -7.60 -6.90 -4.44
C ASN A 427 -7.65 -8.39 -4.79
N ILE A 428 -8.48 -8.76 -5.77
CA ILE A 428 -8.67 -10.14 -6.21
C ILE A 428 -7.39 -10.78 -6.79
N GLN A 429 -6.53 -10.00 -7.45
CA GLN A 429 -5.29 -10.53 -8.03
C GLN A 429 -4.30 -10.94 -6.93
N VAL A 430 -4.22 -10.15 -5.86
CA VAL A 430 -3.41 -10.46 -4.67
C VAL A 430 -3.99 -11.67 -3.93
N ARG A 431 -5.33 -11.76 -3.78
CA ARG A 431 -5.97 -12.97 -3.22
C ARG A 431 -5.60 -14.22 -4.00
N ASN A 432 -5.68 -14.16 -5.33
CA ASN A 432 -5.29 -15.26 -6.20
C ASN A 432 -3.81 -15.61 -6.06
N ALA A 433 -2.94 -14.61 -5.89
CA ALA A 433 -1.52 -14.82 -5.67
C ALA A 433 -1.26 -15.51 -4.33
N ALA A 434 -1.92 -15.07 -3.27
CA ALA A 434 -1.85 -15.68 -1.95
C ALA A 434 -2.31 -17.14 -1.95
N THR A 435 -3.45 -17.42 -2.61
CA THR A 435 -3.98 -18.79 -2.75
C THR A 435 -2.98 -19.71 -3.47
N ARG A 436 -2.41 -19.24 -4.59
CA ARG A 436 -1.42 -20.04 -5.33
C ARG A 436 -0.16 -20.29 -4.50
N PHE A 437 0.29 -19.30 -3.78
CA PHE A 437 1.47 -19.41 -2.94
C PHE A 437 1.20 -20.33 -1.73
N ALA A 438 0.01 -20.27 -1.13
CA ALA A 438 -0.41 -21.19 -0.08
C ALA A 438 -0.34 -22.66 -0.54
N GLY A 439 -0.86 -22.98 -1.74
CA GLY A 439 -0.72 -24.31 -2.33
C GLY A 439 0.75 -24.69 -2.57
N THR A 440 1.57 -23.76 -3.07
CA THR A 440 3.00 -24.01 -3.28
C THR A 440 3.73 -24.33 -1.97
N ILE A 441 3.43 -23.63 -0.89
CA ILE A 441 4.00 -23.88 0.44
C ILE A 441 3.52 -25.22 1.00
N LEU A 442 2.25 -25.55 0.87
CA LEU A 442 1.70 -26.85 1.26
C LEU A 442 2.51 -27.98 0.60
N HIS A 443 2.63 -27.95 -0.73
CA HIS A 443 3.36 -29.00 -1.49
C HIS A 443 4.88 -29.00 -1.24
N SER A 444 5.43 -27.94 -0.64
CA SER A 444 6.85 -27.85 -0.28
C SER A 444 7.17 -28.45 1.10
N ASP A 445 6.16 -28.77 1.90
CA ASP A 445 6.33 -29.42 3.19
C ASP A 445 6.82 -30.87 2.96
N PRO A 446 7.96 -31.29 3.52
CA PRO A 446 8.46 -32.64 3.33
C PRO A 446 7.65 -33.72 4.06
N ASP A 447 6.88 -33.34 5.12
CA ASP A 447 6.07 -34.25 5.90
C ASP A 447 4.66 -34.39 5.33
N ASP A 448 4.30 -35.59 4.85
CA ASP A 448 2.99 -35.88 4.26
C ASP A 448 1.86 -35.90 5.31
N GLU A 449 2.15 -36.24 6.57
CA GLU A 449 1.17 -36.15 7.66
C GLU A 449 0.84 -34.68 7.98
N SER A 450 1.85 -33.82 8.04
CA SER A 450 1.69 -32.39 8.22
C SER A 450 0.84 -31.77 7.10
N ARG A 451 1.09 -32.12 5.83
CA ARG A 451 0.29 -31.67 4.68
C ARG A 451 -1.17 -32.09 4.79
N ARG A 452 -1.42 -33.35 5.19
CA ARG A 452 -2.77 -33.86 5.42
C ARG A 452 -3.48 -33.10 6.54
N ASP A 453 -2.80 -32.85 7.66
CA ASP A 453 -3.35 -32.17 8.81
C ASP A 453 -3.68 -30.68 8.49
N ILE A 454 -2.88 -30.01 7.64
CA ILE A 454 -3.18 -28.67 7.09
C ILE A 454 -4.47 -28.70 6.26
N LEU A 455 -4.61 -29.70 5.39
CA LEU A 455 -5.81 -29.85 4.54
C LEU A 455 -7.06 -30.16 5.38
N GLU A 456 -6.93 -31.01 6.40
CA GLU A 456 -8.01 -31.33 7.33
C GLU A 456 -8.47 -30.11 8.10
N ASP A 457 -7.52 -29.36 8.72
CA ASP A 457 -7.84 -28.12 9.45
C ASP A 457 -8.57 -27.12 8.56
N LEU A 458 -8.09 -26.95 7.32
CA LEU A 458 -8.70 -26.03 6.37
C LEU A 458 -10.13 -26.46 5.98
N LEU A 459 -10.34 -27.74 5.65
CA LEU A 459 -11.66 -28.26 5.25
C LEU A 459 -12.66 -28.23 6.41
N ALA A 460 -12.21 -28.56 7.63
CA ALA A 460 -13.08 -28.62 8.81
C ALA A 460 -13.41 -27.23 9.40
N ASN A 461 -12.46 -26.29 9.41
CA ASN A 461 -12.55 -25.04 10.17
C ASN A 461 -12.73 -23.79 9.31
N CYS A 462 -12.52 -23.86 7.99
CA CYS A 462 -12.65 -22.69 7.12
C CYS A 462 -14.11 -22.43 6.72
N SER A 463 -14.59 -21.22 6.98
CA SER A 463 -15.94 -20.79 6.60
C SER A 463 -16.07 -20.25 5.17
N PHE A 464 -14.97 -20.28 4.38
CA PHE A 464 -14.95 -19.70 3.03
C PHE A 464 -14.97 -20.79 1.95
N PRO A 465 -16.12 -21.00 1.25
CA PRO A 465 -16.28 -22.07 0.28
C PRO A 465 -15.25 -22.05 -0.87
N SER A 466 -14.80 -20.86 -1.29
CA SER A 466 -13.78 -20.72 -2.33
C SER A 466 -12.42 -21.28 -1.88
N LEU A 467 -12.06 -21.12 -0.61
CA LEU A 467 -10.81 -21.64 -0.07
C LEU A 467 -10.91 -23.16 0.17
N ASN A 468 -12.06 -23.65 0.63
CA ASN A 468 -12.33 -25.09 0.73
C ASN A 468 -12.25 -25.78 -0.65
N ALA A 469 -12.72 -25.12 -1.72
CA ALA A 469 -12.54 -25.61 -3.08
C ALA A 469 -11.06 -25.73 -3.47
N CYS A 470 -10.21 -24.76 -3.03
CA CYS A 470 -8.76 -24.84 -3.24
C CYS A 470 -8.14 -25.99 -2.45
N ALA A 471 -8.55 -26.22 -1.20
CA ALA A 471 -8.09 -27.35 -0.39
C ALA A 471 -8.39 -28.70 -1.07
N ILE A 472 -9.59 -28.86 -1.64
CA ILE A 472 -9.93 -30.06 -2.43
C ILE A 472 -9.00 -30.20 -3.65
N SER A 473 -8.67 -29.09 -4.34
CA SER A 473 -7.76 -29.13 -5.48
C SER A 473 -6.35 -29.55 -5.05
N TRP A 474 -5.84 -29.00 -3.96
CA TRP A 474 -4.53 -29.36 -3.41
C TRP A 474 -4.48 -30.82 -2.95
N LEU A 475 -5.54 -31.32 -2.30
CA LEU A 475 -5.66 -32.74 -1.95
C LEU A 475 -5.60 -33.63 -3.22
N GLN A 476 -6.30 -33.23 -4.27
CA GLN A 476 -6.26 -33.97 -5.54
C GLN A 476 -4.85 -33.98 -6.15
N GLU A 477 -4.12 -32.85 -6.08
CA GLU A 477 -2.74 -32.74 -6.56
C GLU A 477 -1.81 -33.65 -5.76
N GLU A 478 -1.94 -33.72 -4.42
CA GLU A 478 -1.18 -34.65 -3.57
C GLU A 478 -1.43 -36.13 -3.93
N ILE A 479 -2.68 -36.51 -4.13
CA ILE A 479 -3.07 -37.88 -4.54
C ILE A 479 -2.46 -38.21 -5.90
N ILE A 480 -2.53 -37.31 -6.87
CA ILE A 480 -1.98 -37.50 -8.21
C ILE A 480 -0.46 -37.65 -8.14
N THR A 481 0.22 -36.79 -7.36
CA THR A 481 1.66 -36.82 -7.18
C THR A 481 2.10 -38.14 -6.54
N ALA A 482 1.45 -38.56 -5.44
CA ALA A 482 1.76 -39.82 -4.77
C ALA A 482 1.59 -41.02 -5.74
N HIS A 483 0.59 -41.00 -6.59
CA HIS A 483 0.35 -42.04 -7.59
C HIS A 483 1.41 -42.07 -8.70
N ASN A 484 1.72 -40.90 -9.27
CA ASN A 484 2.65 -40.79 -10.41
C ASN A 484 4.09 -41.15 -9.99
N ASP A 485 4.48 -40.76 -8.80
CA ASP A 485 5.83 -40.99 -8.29
C ASP A 485 5.99 -42.37 -7.64
N GLY A 486 4.88 -43.14 -7.50
CA GLY A 486 4.86 -44.46 -6.87
C GLY A 486 5.25 -44.43 -5.40
N ILE A 487 5.02 -43.28 -4.73
CA ILE A 487 5.40 -43.06 -3.33
C ILE A 487 4.29 -43.65 -2.45
N SER A 488 4.70 -44.47 -1.48
CA SER A 488 3.80 -44.92 -0.42
C SER A 488 3.78 -43.88 0.69
N ASN A 489 2.78 -42.99 0.64
CA ASN A 489 2.56 -41.94 1.64
C ASN A 489 1.08 -41.94 2.07
N VAL A 490 0.71 -41.03 2.98
CA VAL A 490 -0.68 -40.94 3.50
C VAL A 490 -1.72 -40.68 2.41
N PHE A 491 -1.36 -40.02 1.30
CA PHE A 491 -2.28 -39.70 0.19
C PHE A 491 -2.48 -40.88 -0.78
N ALA A 492 -1.65 -41.93 -0.67
CA ALA A 492 -1.83 -43.18 -1.41
C ALA A 492 -2.71 -44.19 -0.67
N SER A 493 -3.28 -43.84 0.49
CA SER A 493 -4.08 -44.71 1.36
C SER A 493 -5.57 -44.27 1.38
N PRO A 494 -6.53 -45.21 1.38
CA PRO A 494 -7.94 -44.94 1.59
C PRO A 494 -8.23 -44.25 2.94
N GLU A 495 -7.35 -44.40 3.94
CA GLU A 495 -7.53 -43.83 5.28
C GLU A 495 -7.60 -42.29 5.26
N THR A 496 -6.86 -41.65 4.36
CA THR A 496 -6.96 -40.19 4.18
C THR A 496 -8.32 -39.76 3.71
N ILE A 497 -8.91 -40.48 2.74
CA ILE A 497 -10.25 -40.18 2.26
C ILE A 497 -11.30 -40.50 3.33
N GLU A 498 -11.13 -41.62 4.08
CA GLU A 498 -12.02 -41.98 5.19
C GLU A 498 -12.05 -40.88 6.26
N ARG A 499 -10.91 -40.30 6.59
CA ARG A 499 -10.77 -39.19 7.57
C ARG A 499 -11.45 -37.91 7.09
N LEU A 500 -11.23 -37.52 5.84
CA LEU A 500 -11.70 -36.26 5.25
C LEU A 500 -13.11 -36.29 4.63
N GLN A 501 -13.72 -37.47 4.45
CA GLN A 501 -14.96 -37.63 3.66
C GLN A 501 -16.13 -36.78 4.12
N HIS A 502 -16.21 -36.41 5.40
CA HIS A 502 -17.34 -35.65 5.93
C HIS A 502 -17.19 -34.13 5.67
N ASP A 503 -15.97 -33.65 5.58
CA ASP A 503 -15.66 -32.27 5.26
C ASP A 503 -15.59 -32.07 3.73
N LEU A 504 -15.12 -33.08 2.98
CA LEU A 504 -15.14 -33.08 1.53
C LEU A 504 -16.57 -33.12 0.96
N PHE A 505 -17.45 -33.89 1.61
CA PHE A 505 -18.83 -34.11 1.21
C PHE A 505 -19.76 -33.95 2.40
N PRO A 506 -20.06 -32.73 2.80
CA PRO A 506 -20.92 -32.44 3.95
C PRO A 506 -22.34 -32.98 3.74
N ASP A 507 -23.09 -33.15 4.84
CA ASP A 507 -24.48 -33.55 4.80
C ASP A 507 -25.36 -32.43 4.19
N ALA A 508 -25.87 -32.69 3.01
CA ALA A 508 -26.71 -31.77 2.25
C ALA A 508 -28.19 -32.20 2.15
N ARG A 509 -28.66 -33.11 3.02
CA ARG A 509 -30.04 -33.62 2.96
C ARG A 509 -31.10 -32.54 3.05
N ASP A 510 -30.84 -31.49 3.78
CA ASP A 510 -31.75 -30.35 3.92
C ASP A 510 -31.96 -29.59 2.60
N ALA A 511 -30.98 -29.62 1.68
CA ALA A 511 -31.09 -28.97 0.37
C ALA A 511 -32.27 -29.47 -0.46
N ALA A 512 -32.58 -30.77 -0.37
CA ALA A 512 -33.72 -31.37 -1.11
C ALA A 512 -35.08 -30.77 -0.72
N THR A 513 -35.20 -30.23 0.50
CA THR A 513 -36.42 -29.66 1.08
C THR A 513 -36.52 -28.16 0.95
N MET A 514 -35.42 -27.49 0.58
CA MET A 514 -35.36 -26.02 0.39
C MET A 514 -36.31 -25.59 -0.75
N ASP A 515 -36.88 -24.40 -0.58
CA ASP A 515 -37.56 -23.73 -1.69
C ASP A 515 -36.56 -23.21 -2.73
N GLY A 516 -37.06 -22.76 -3.89
CA GLY A 516 -36.19 -22.35 -4.99
C GLY A 516 -35.30 -21.13 -4.68
N ASP A 517 -35.83 -20.16 -3.95
CA ASP A 517 -35.09 -18.92 -3.62
C ASP A 517 -34.02 -19.19 -2.54
N THR A 518 -34.37 -19.90 -1.48
CA THR A 518 -33.42 -20.32 -0.44
C THR A 518 -32.28 -21.18 -1.01
N PHE A 519 -32.61 -22.11 -1.92
CA PHE A 519 -31.54 -22.90 -2.55
C PHE A 519 -30.70 -22.09 -3.54
N LEU A 520 -31.27 -21.08 -4.20
CA LEU A 520 -30.50 -20.17 -5.07
C LEU A 520 -29.44 -19.42 -4.29
N ASP A 521 -29.80 -18.86 -3.12
CA ASP A 521 -28.86 -18.18 -2.22
C ASP A 521 -27.79 -19.16 -1.72
N TYR A 522 -28.20 -20.34 -1.24
CA TYR A 522 -27.28 -21.38 -0.77
C TYR A 522 -26.31 -21.86 -1.87
N TRP A 523 -26.81 -22.03 -3.10
CA TRP A 523 -26.00 -22.35 -4.27
C TRP A 523 -25.02 -21.21 -4.59
N GLY A 524 -25.48 -19.97 -4.59
CA GLY A 524 -24.64 -18.79 -4.88
C GLY A 524 -23.45 -18.68 -3.94
N GLU A 525 -23.66 -18.93 -2.66
CA GLU A 525 -22.58 -18.90 -1.66
C GLU A 525 -21.61 -20.08 -1.79
N ASN A 526 -22.09 -21.29 -2.08
CA ASN A 526 -21.32 -22.54 -2.01
C ASN A 526 -20.93 -23.13 -3.39
N GLN A 527 -21.29 -22.49 -4.48
CA GLN A 527 -21.14 -23.00 -5.84
C GLN A 527 -19.72 -23.48 -6.17
N THR A 528 -18.70 -22.70 -5.81
CA THR A 528 -17.29 -23.06 -6.05
C THR A 528 -16.89 -24.33 -5.33
N PHE A 529 -17.31 -24.49 -4.09
CA PHE A 529 -17.07 -25.69 -3.30
C PHE A 529 -17.79 -26.90 -3.90
N PHE A 530 -19.08 -26.78 -4.20
CA PHE A 530 -19.86 -27.90 -4.74
C PHE A 530 -19.35 -28.39 -6.09
N LEU A 531 -18.99 -27.47 -6.99
CA LEU A 531 -18.40 -27.84 -8.28
C LEU A 531 -17.08 -28.60 -8.11
N GLN A 532 -16.23 -28.16 -7.18
CA GLN A 532 -14.96 -28.84 -6.93
C GLN A 532 -15.14 -30.15 -6.21
N ALA A 533 -16.06 -30.23 -5.23
CA ALA A 533 -16.41 -31.47 -4.54
C ALA A 533 -16.98 -32.53 -5.51
N ALA A 534 -17.91 -32.13 -6.42
CA ALA A 534 -18.44 -33.03 -7.44
C ALA A 534 -17.35 -33.49 -8.42
N SER A 535 -16.44 -32.61 -8.82
CA SER A 535 -15.30 -32.95 -9.68
C SER A 535 -14.34 -33.92 -8.99
N PHE A 536 -14.09 -33.72 -7.70
CA PHE A 536 -13.26 -34.60 -6.90
C PHE A 536 -13.93 -35.96 -6.66
N ALA A 537 -15.26 -35.99 -6.41
CA ALA A 537 -16.02 -37.25 -6.36
C ALA A 537 -15.88 -38.02 -7.68
N TYR A 538 -16.01 -37.34 -8.83
CA TYR A 538 -15.79 -37.96 -10.14
C TYR A 538 -14.38 -38.54 -10.28
N PHE A 539 -13.35 -37.79 -9.84
CA PHE A 539 -11.97 -38.28 -9.85
C PHE A 539 -11.79 -39.53 -8.99
N LEU A 540 -12.37 -39.59 -7.79
CA LEU A 540 -12.28 -40.76 -6.91
C LEU A 540 -13.03 -41.97 -7.48
N PHE A 541 -14.32 -41.81 -7.75
CA PHE A 541 -15.19 -42.96 -8.09
C PHE A 541 -14.96 -43.50 -9.51
N ASN A 542 -14.51 -42.68 -10.45
CA ASN A 542 -14.26 -43.09 -11.82
C ASN A 542 -12.76 -43.35 -12.11
N GLY A 543 -11.84 -42.72 -11.39
CA GLY A 543 -10.40 -42.79 -11.65
C GLY A 543 -9.56 -43.47 -10.58
N ARG A 544 -9.97 -43.39 -9.31
CA ARG A 544 -9.17 -43.86 -8.15
C ARG A 544 -10.02 -44.65 -7.16
N LYS A 545 -10.75 -45.66 -7.67
CA LYS A 545 -11.56 -46.55 -6.83
C LYS A 545 -10.78 -47.28 -5.73
N ASP A 546 -9.46 -47.42 -5.91
CA ASP A 546 -8.54 -47.97 -4.93
C ASP A 546 -8.45 -47.15 -3.64
N LEU A 547 -8.78 -45.87 -3.69
CA LEU A 547 -8.77 -44.95 -2.54
C LEU A 547 -10.17 -44.76 -1.91
N VAL A 548 -11.22 -45.34 -2.48
CA VAL A 548 -12.58 -45.22 -1.97
C VAL A 548 -12.80 -46.14 -0.78
N PRO A 549 -13.11 -45.61 0.43
CA PRO A 549 -13.42 -46.47 1.59
C PRO A 549 -14.65 -47.34 1.39
N VAL A 550 -14.66 -48.51 2.02
CA VAL A 550 -15.79 -49.44 1.92
C VAL A 550 -17.06 -48.81 2.49
N GLY A 551 -18.12 -48.81 1.70
CA GLY A 551 -19.42 -48.25 2.09
C GLY A 551 -19.58 -46.75 1.89
N MET A 552 -18.52 -46.04 1.51
CA MET A 552 -18.57 -44.60 1.25
C MET A 552 -19.54 -44.24 0.13
N GLY A 553 -19.60 -45.04 -0.96
CA GLY A 553 -20.48 -44.75 -2.11
C GLY A 553 -21.95 -44.62 -1.72
N ALA A 554 -22.51 -45.60 -1.01
CA ALA A 554 -23.90 -45.54 -0.57
C ALA A 554 -24.19 -44.39 0.41
N SER A 555 -23.22 -44.09 1.31
CA SER A 555 -23.32 -42.96 2.24
C SER A 555 -23.31 -41.64 1.48
N LEU A 556 -22.41 -41.50 0.51
CA LEU A 556 -22.27 -40.28 -0.31
C LEU A 556 -23.52 -40.02 -1.14
N GLU A 557 -24.05 -41.07 -1.78
CA GLU A 557 -25.27 -40.99 -2.59
C GLU A 557 -26.44 -40.45 -1.77
N GLN A 558 -26.65 -40.98 -0.57
CA GLN A 558 -27.79 -40.63 0.27
C GLN A 558 -27.66 -39.22 0.90
N ARG A 559 -26.46 -38.80 1.32
CA ARG A 559 -26.29 -37.56 2.08
C ARG A 559 -25.89 -36.33 1.23
N PHE A 560 -25.29 -36.54 0.04
CA PHE A 560 -24.74 -35.48 -0.79
C PHE A 560 -25.30 -35.49 -2.21
N VAL A 561 -25.17 -36.63 -2.95
CA VAL A 561 -25.47 -36.66 -4.38
C VAL A 561 -26.97 -36.52 -4.65
N GLU A 562 -27.80 -37.38 -4.05
CA GLU A 562 -29.26 -37.39 -4.28
C GLU A 562 -29.91 -36.04 -3.83
N PRO A 563 -29.66 -35.51 -2.62
CA PRO A 563 -30.28 -34.27 -2.18
C PRO A 563 -29.90 -33.06 -3.06
N LEU A 564 -28.64 -32.94 -3.42
CA LEU A 564 -28.16 -31.82 -4.24
C LEU A 564 -28.64 -31.95 -5.70
N THR A 565 -28.71 -33.16 -6.24
CA THR A 565 -29.27 -33.39 -7.59
C THR A 565 -30.74 -33.00 -7.66
N ILE A 566 -31.54 -33.35 -6.64
CA ILE A 566 -32.95 -32.94 -6.55
C ILE A 566 -33.09 -31.44 -6.51
N ALA A 567 -32.34 -30.78 -5.63
CA ALA A 567 -32.38 -29.32 -5.44
C ALA A 567 -31.90 -28.59 -6.70
N ALA A 568 -30.75 -28.98 -7.27
CA ALA A 568 -30.19 -28.40 -8.49
C ALA A 568 -31.12 -28.56 -9.69
N THR A 569 -31.76 -29.73 -9.84
CA THR A 569 -32.74 -29.96 -10.91
C THR A 569 -33.99 -29.09 -10.77
N LYS A 570 -34.45 -28.83 -9.53
CA LYS A 570 -35.56 -27.91 -9.28
C LYS A 570 -35.15 -26.46 -9.63
N LEU A 571 -33.95 -26.03 -9.23
CA LEU A 571 -33.41 -24.70 -9.51
C LEU A 571 -33.23 -24.46 -11.02
N GLY A 572 -32.70 -25.43 -11.77
CA GLY A 572 -32.52 -25.33 -13.23
C GLY A 572 -33.84 -25.19 -14.02
N LYS A 573 -34.99 -25.56 -13.43
CA LYS A 573 -36.31 -25.32 -13.99
C LYS A 573 -36.91 -23.96 -13.62
N SER A 574 -36.33 -23.26 -12.65
CA SER A 574 -36.72 -21.91 -12.27
C SER A 574 -36.03 -20.86 -13.18
N LYS A 575 -36.63 -19.68 -13.34
CA LYS A 575 -36.11 -18.61 -14.22
C LYS A 575 -35.11 -17.66 -13.53
N GLY A 576 -34.50 -18.07 -12.41
CA GLY A 576 -33.71 -17.16 -11.56
C GLY A 576 -32.21 -17.10 -11.89
N LEU A 577 -31.68 -17.93 -12.78
CA LEU A 577 -30.27 -18.00 -13.11
C LEU A 577 -29.95 -17.26 -14.42
N ASP A 578 -28.81 -16.57 -14.47
CA ASP A 578 -28.22 -16.05 -15.70
C ASP A 578 -27.64 -17.21 -16.56
N GLY A 579 -27.24 -16.91 -17.79
CA GLY A 579 -26.72 -17.93 -18.71
C GLY A 579 -25.46 -18.62 -18.20
N TYR A 580 -24.62 -17.94 -17.44
CA TYR A 580 -23.38 -18.51 -16.86
C TYR A 580 -23.70 -19.41 -15.65
N GLY A 581 -24.55 -18.92 -14.75
CA GLY A 581 -25.00 -19.71 -13.58
C GLY A 581 -25.74 -20.99 -14.00
N SER A 582 -26.56 -20.93 -15.06
CA SER A 582 -27.23 -22.12 -15.62
C SER A 582 -26.21 -23.14 -16.15
N MET A 583 -25.19 -22.71 -16.89
CA MET A 583 -24.14 -23.61 -17.40
C MET A 583 -23.35 -24.28 -16.26
N GLN A 584 -23.07 -23.56 -15.17
CA GLN A 584 -22.37 -24.14 -14.02
C GLN A 584 -23.25 -25.15 -13.28
N LEU A 585 -24.53 -24.85 -13.12
CA LEU A 585 -25.48 -25.77 -12.52
C LEU A 585 -25.64 -27.07 -13.35
N ASP A 586 -25.73 -26.92 -14.67
CA ASP A 586 -25.79 -28.07 -15.59
C ASP A 586 -24.51 -28.93 -15.50
N LEU A 587 -23.34 -28.31 -15.47
CA LEU A 587 -22.07 -29.01 -15.27
C LEU A 587 -22.03 -29.76 -13.93
N PHE A 588 -22.55 -29.16 -12.86
CA PHE A 588 -22.65 -29.82 -11.56
C PHE A 588 -23.55 -31.06 -11.59
N ILE A 589 -24.75 -30.93 -12.17
CA ILE A 589 -25.68 -32.02 -12.31
C ILE A 589 -25.06 -33.15 -13.16
N ASP A 590 -24.45 -32.84 -14.28
CA ASP A 590 -23.78 -33.81 -15.14
C ASP A 590 -22.65 -34.56 -14.42
N ARG A 591 -21.87 -33.87 -13.59
CA ARG A 591 -20.81 -34.46 -12.77
C ARG A 591 -21.37 -35.45 -11.75
N LEU A 592 -22.43 -35.06 -11.03
CA LEU A 592 -23.08 -35.96 -10.06
C LEU A 592 -23.70 -37.17 -10.74
N ALA A 593 -24.34 -36.99 -11.91
CA ALA A 593 -24.98 -38.08 -12.67
C ALA A 593 -23.98 -39.07 -13.29
N SER A 594 -22.73 -38.64 -13.48
CA SER A 594 -21.67 -39.48 -14.08
C SER A 594 -20.81 -40.23 -13.07
N LEU A 595 -21.15 -40.23 -11.79
CA LEU A 595 -20.43 -40.97 -10.75
C LEU A 595 -20.68 -42.48 -10.85
N ASP A 596 -19.61 -43.27 -10.88
CA ASP A 596 -19.67 -44.75 -10.86
C ASP A 596 -19.61 -45.25 -9.39
N ILE A 597 -20.73 -45.02 -8.67
CA ILE A 597 -20.83 -45.29 -7.22
C ILE A 597 -21.11 -46.77 -6.92
N HIS A 598 -21.53 -47.57 -7.90
CA HIS A 598 -22.00 -48.97 -7.77
C HIS A 598 -20.91 -50.00 -8.02
#